data_2df9c23844fe0511da392865cad721ee
#
_entry.id   2df9c23844fe0511da392865cad721ee
#
_cell.length_a   1.000
_cell.length_b   1.000
_cell.length_c   1.000
_cell.angle_alpha   90.00
_cell.angle_beta   90.00
_cell.angle_gamma   90.00
#
_symmetry.space_group_name_H-M   'P 1'
#
loop_
_entity.id
_entity.type
_entity.pdbx_description
1 polymer ?
#
loop_
_entity_poly.entity_id
_entity_poly.type
_entity_poly.pdbx_seq_one_letter_code
_entity_poly.pdbx_strand_id
1 'polypeptide(L)'
;MKVLNVLKILNRLKGIKPSRFIPFLFHLLLFFSQVSTAEWHAHEFDVMGTRASIELWSDSKANAQDSFSIVENEMRRIESVMSSYIESSELSAVNRLSAYQSLILTPELYQLIQKSLYFSRISNGAFDITYASVGHLY
;
A
#
# COMPACT_ATOMS: atom_id res chain seq x y z
N MET A 1 -35.64 17.35 22.53
CA MET A 1 -35.61 18.82 22.71
C MET A 1 -35.03 19.61 21.53
N LYS A 2 -34.41 18.99 20.52
CA LYS A 2 -33.83 19.68 19.34
C LYS A 2 -34.81 19.92 18.17
N VAL A 3 -35.88 19.12 18.05
CA VAL A 3 -36.85 19.21 16.93
C VAL A 3 -37.77 20.43 17.06
N LEU A 4 -38.09 20.86 18.30
CA LEU A 4 -38.97 22.01 18.54
C LEU A 4 -38.33 23.35 18.11
N ASN A 5 -37.01 23.46 18.13
CA ASN A 5 -36.30 24.67 17.69
C ASN A 5 -36.27 24.84 16.17
N VAL A 6 -36.23 23.77 15.43
CA VAL A 6 -36.24 23.78 13.95
C VAL A 6 -37.61 24.24 13.43
N LEU A 7 -38.70 23.78 14.06
CA LEU A 7 -40.05 24.17 13.68
C LEU A 7 -40.33 25.67 13.98
N LYS A 8 -39.74 26.24 15.03
CA LYS A 8 -39.85 27.69 15.33
C LYS A 8 -39.11 28.55 14.31
N ILE A 9 -37.98 28.07 13.80
CA ILE A 9 -37.21 28.77 12.74
C ILE A 9 -37.96 28.71 11.42
N LEU A 10 -38.53 27.57 11.06
CA LEU A 10 -39.36 27.42 9.84
C LEU A 10 -40.62 28.28 9.84
N ASN A 11 -41.27 28.45 11.01
CA ASN A 11 -42.46 29.33 11.13
C ASN A 11 -42.12 30.82 11.04
N ARG A 12 -40.92 31.24 11.37
CA ARG A 12 -40.45 32.63 11.20
C ARG A 12 -40.19 33.00 9.74
N LEU A 13 -39.96 32.01 8.90
CA LEU A 13 -39.68 32.20 7.46
C LEU A 13 -40.96 32.31 6.61
N LYS A 14 -42.15 32.10 7.21
CA LYS A 14 -43.44 32.18 6.48
C LYS A 14 -43.81 33.58 5.95
N GLY A 15 -43.08 34.62 6.34
CA GLY A 15 -43.30 35.99 5.84
C GLY A 15 -42.41 36.42 4.68
N ILE A 16 -41.51 35.59 4.26
CA ILE A 16 -40.52 35.91 3.20
C ILE A 16 -41.06 35.40 1.87
N LYS A 17 -41.36 36.31 0.94
CA LYS A 17 -41.80 35.94 -0.41
C LYS A 17 -40.76 34.98 -1.06
N PRO A 18 -41.15 33.75 -1.42
CA PRO A 18 -40.22 32.72 -1.82
C PRO A 18 -39.41 33.05 -3.08
N SER A 19 -39.90 33.99 -3.88
CA SER A 19 -39.32 34.30 -5.21
C SER A 19 -37.91 34.95 -5.17
N ARG A 20 -37.47 35.48 -4.02
CA ARG A 20 -36.16 36.13 -3.93
C ARG A 20 -35.11 35.35 -3.17
N PHE A 21 -35.50 34.36 -2.37
CA PHE A 21 -34.58 33.55 -1.56
C PHE A 21 -34.17 32.24 -2.22
N ILE A 22 -35.02 31.71 -3.10
CA ILE A 22 -34.72 30.47 -3.84
C ILE A 22 -33.43 30.59 -4.69
N PRO A 23 -33.23 31.69 -5.49
CA PRO A 23 -31.98 31.80 -6.27
C PRO A 23 -30.73 31.98 -5.39
N PHE A 24 -30.85 32.64 -4.22
CA PHE A 24 -29.73 32.80 -3.30
C PHE A 24 -29.33 31.47 -2.63
N LEU A 25 -30.31 30.68 -2.20
CA LEU A 25 -30.08 29.36 -1.62
C LEU A 25 -29.51 28.40 -2.67
N PHE A 26 -29.95 28.47 -3.91
CA PHE A 26 -29.43 27.68 -5.04
C PHE A 26 -27.98 28.08 -5.40
N HIS A 27 -27.64 29.35 -5.37
CA HIS A 27 -26.27 29.81 -5.54
C HIS A 27 -25.36 29.40 -4.37
N LEU A 28 -25.87 29.44 -3.15
CA LEU A 28 -25.11 28.98 -1.96
C LEU A 28 -24.79 27.48 -2.02
N LEU A 29 -25.72 26.66 -2.52
CA LEU A 29 -25.50 25.22 -2.71
C LEU A 29 -24.44 24.89 -3.77
N LEU A 30 -24.30 25.73 -4.80
CA LEU A 30 -23.28 25.56 -5.85
C LEU A 30 -21.86 25.86 -5.34
N PHE A 31 -21.68 26.67 -4.32
CA PHE A 31 -20.39 26.94 -3.70
C PHE A 31 -19.85 25.79 -2.82
N PHE A 32 -20.71 24.84 -2.43
CA PHE A 32 -20.31 23.68 -1.63
C PHE A 32 -19.97 22.42 -2.45
N SER A 33 -20.07 22.48 -3.76
CA SER A 33 -19.62 21.40 -4.64
C SER A 33 -18.08 21.42 -4.73
N GLN A 34 -17.41 20.93 -3.71
CA GLN A 34 -16.00 20.56 -3.82
C GLN A 34 -15.95 19.35 -4.76
N VAL A 35 -15.64 19.58 -6.00
CA VAL A 35 -15.31 18.51 -6.94
C VAL A 35 -13.96 17.96 -6.49
N SER A 36 -13.96 16.92 -5.68
CA SER A 36 -12.77 16.13 -5.44
C SER A 36 -12.42 15.44 -6.75
N THR A 37 -11.40 15.90 -7.43
CA THR A 37 -10.87 15.27 -8.63
C THR A 37 -9.76 14.34 -8.19
N ALA A 38 -10.01 13.04 -8.30
CA ALA A 38 -8.95 12.04 -8.12
C ALA A 38 -7.93 12.19 -9.26
N GLU A 39 -6.66 12.01 -8.94
CA GLU A 39 -5.55 12.11 -9.88
C GLU A 39 -4.52 10.99 -9.64
N TRP A 40 -3.68 10.76 -10.63
CA TRP A 40 -2.56 9.84 -10.48
C TRP A 40 -1.45 10.49 -9.63
N HIS A 41 -1.01 9.74 -8.61
CA HIS A 41 0.15 10.09 -7.80
C HIS A 41 1.22 9.03 -8.03
N ALA A 42 2.46 9.48 -8.15
CA ALA A 42 3.63 8.61 -8.33
C ALA A 42 4.66 8.86 -7.21
N HIS A 43 5.36 7.81 -6.81
CA HIS A 43 6.47 7.86 -5.86
C HIS A 43 7.55 6.90 -6.30
N GLU A 44 8.80 7.38 -6.37
CA GLU A 44 9.98 6.59 -6.70
C GLU A 44 10.87 6.45 -5.48
N PHE A 45 11.45 5.27 -5.29
CA PHE A 45 12.39 4.99 -4.21
C PHE A 45 13.32 3.84 -4.59
N ASP A 46 14.46 3.73 -3.91
CA ASP A 46 15.42 2.65 -4.13
C ASP A 46 15.20 1.55 -3.08
N VAL A 47 15.08 0.29 -3.54
CA VAL A 47 14.90 -0.89 -2.70
C VAL A 47 15.43 -2.13 -3.43
N MET A 48 15.95 -3.11 -2.72
CA MET A 48 16.46 -4.37 -3.30
C MET A 48 17.53 -4.14 -4.38
N GLY A 49 18.32 -3.09 -4.25
CA GLY A 49 19.39 -2.73 -5.19
C GLY A 49 18.90 -2.17 -6.53
N THR A 50 17.63 -1.81 -6.65
CA THR A 50 17.04 -1.25 -7.86
C THR A 50 16.09 -0.10 -7.54
N ARG A 51 15.73 0.67 -8.58
CA ARG A 51 14.70 1.69 -8.46
C ARG A 51 13.32 1.06 -8.64
N ALA A 52 12.43 1.35 -7.70
CA ALA A 52 11.02 1.00 -7.76
C ALA A 52 10.16 2.26 -7.90
N SER A 53 8.98 2.11 -8.50
CA SER A 53 7.97 3.16 -8.53
C SER A 53 6.61 2.62 -8.12
N ILE A 54 5.84 3.47 -7.46
CA ILE A 54 4.45 3.19 -7.09
C ILE A 54 3.58 4.26 -7.75
N GLU A 55 2.54 3.83 -8.43
CA GLU A 55 1.52 4.73 -8.97
C GLU A 55 0.17 4.33 -8.43
N LEU A 56 -0.61 5.29 -7.99
CA LEU A 56 -1.96 5.07 -7.51
C LEU A 56 -2.88 6.24 -7.82
N TRP A 57 -4.15 5.91 -7.97
CA TRP A 57 -5.22 6.88 -8.20
C TRP A 57 -5.83 7.29 -6.86
N SER A 58 -5.79 8.55 -6.50
CA SER A 58 -6.33 9.06 -5.23
C SER A 58 -6.94 10.45 -5.40
N ASP A 59 -7.97 10.72 -4.63
CA ASP A 59 -8.59 12.04 -4.48
C ASP A 59 -7.89 12.91 -3.42
N SER A 60 -6.90 12.36 -2.73
CA SER A 60 -6.15 13.02 -1.67
C SER A 60 -4.66 12.71 -1.75
N LYS A 61 -3.86 13.75 -1.89
CA LYS A 61 -2.39 13.64 -1.82
C LYS A 61 -1.90 13.07 -0.49
N ALA A 62 -2.58 13.37 0.61
CA ALA A 62 -2.24 12.81 1.93
C ALA A 62 -2.45 11.30 1.97
N ASN A 63 -3.61 10.82 1.49
CA ASN A 63 -3.90 9.38 1.41
C ASN A 63 -2.93 8.65 0.47
N ALA A 64 -2.55 9.30 -0.64
CA ALA A 64 -1.54 8.77 -1.54
C ALA A 64 -0.18 8.62 -0.84
N GLN A 65 0.25 9.64 -0.10
CA GLN A 65 1.52 9.63 0.62
C GLN A 65 1.55 8.56 1.72
N ASP A 66 0.46 8.40 2.46
CA ASP A 66 0.34 7.34 3.48
C ASP A 66 0.44 5.95 2.84
N SER A 67 -0.24 5.75 1.69
CA SER A 67 -0.18 4.49 0.94
C SER A 67 1.22 4.20 0.42
N PHE A 68 1.94 5.19 -0.10
CA PHE A 68 3.34 5.05 -0.52
C PHE A 68 4.22 4.59 0.63
N SER A 69 4.07 5.24 1.80
CA SER A 69 4.84 4.90 2.99
C SER A 69 4.60 3.46 3.46
N ILE A 70 3.35 3.00 3.41
CA ILE A 70 2.99 1.61 3.77
C ILE A 70 3.68 0.62 2.83
N VAL A 71 3.60 0.85 1.50
CA VAL A 71 4.20 -0.05 0.51
C VAL A 71 5.72 -0.04 0.60
N GLU A 72 6.35 1.13 0.69
CA GLU A 72 7.79 1.25 0.81
C GLU A 72 8.31 0.55 2.08
N ASN A 73 7.65 0.76 3.21
CA ASN A 73 8.03 0.11 4.47
C ASN A 73 7.90 -1.41 4.38
N GLU A 74 6.87 -1.93 3.73
CA GLU A 74 6.70 -3.37 3.53
C GLU A 74 7.78 -3.96 2.62
N MET A 75 8.13 -3.28 1.52
CA MET A 75 9.23 -3.71 0.65
C MET A 75 10.57 -3.73 1.38
N ARG A 76 10.86 -2.71 2.20
CA ARG A 76 12.07 -2.68 3.03
C ARG A 76 12.06 -3.77 4.10
N ARG A 77 10.91 -4.09 4.68
CA ARG A 77 10.76 -5.21 5.63
C ARG A 77 11.10 -6.53 4.93
N ILE A 78 10.54 -6.77 3.76
CA ILE A 78 10.82 -7.98 2.97
C ILE A 78 12.32 -8.05 2.63
N GLU A 79 12.91 -6.95 2.18
CA GLU A 79 14.34 -6.89 1.89
C GLU A 79 15.18 -7.25 3.12
N SER A 80 14.85 -6.72 4.30
CA SER A 80 15.59 -6.99 5.54
C SER A 80 15.56 -8.45 5.98
N VAL A 81 14.54 -9.21 5.57
CA VAL A 81 14.38 -10.64 5.91
C VAL A 81 14.93 -11.53 4.80
N MET A 82 14.68 -11.19 3.54
CA MET A 82 14.85 -12.08 2.39
C MET A 82 16.00 -11.70 1.46
N SER A 83 16.78 -10.66 1.76
CA SER A 83 17.94 -10.29 0.94
C SER A 83 19.14 -11.21 1.22
N SER A 84 19.73 -11.77 0.18
CA SER A 84 21.00 -12.46 0.28
C SER A 84 22.21 -11.51 0.40
N TYR A 85 22.03 -10.22 0.15
CA TYR A 85 23.06 -9.18 0.23
C TYR A 85 23.15 -8.53 1.62
N ILE A 86 22.11 -8.63 2.43
CA ILE A 86 22.09 -8.14 3.81
C ILE A 86 22.56 -9.26 4.73
N GLU A 87 23.75 -9.13 5.30
CA GLU A 87 24.38 -10.17 6.11
C GLU A 87 23.53 -10.58 7.33
N SER A 88 22.81 -9.62 7.92
CA SER A 88 21.92 -9.83 9.08
C SER A 88 20.56 -10.40 8.71
N SER A 89 20.24 -10.61 7.42
CA SER A 89 18.95 -11.16 7.00
C SER A 89 18.79 -12.62 7.38
N GLU A 90 17.55 -13.06 7.53
CA GLU A 90 17.24 -14.45 7.82
C GLU A 90 17.68 -15.38 6.66
N LEU A 91 17.50 -14.94 5.40
CA LEU A 91 17.94 -15.69 4.23
C LEU A 91 19.48 -15.84 4.21
N SER A 92 20.24 -14.82 4.56
CA SER A 92 21.70 -14.91 4.67
C SER A 92 22.13 -15.88 5.76
N ALA A 93 21.38 -15.93 6.88
CA ALA A 93 21.61 -16.93 7.92
C ALA A 93 21.33 -18.36 7.42
N VAL A 94 20.27 -18.57 6.65
CA VAL A 94 19.98 -19.86 5.97
C VAL A 94 21.14 -20.27 5.07
N ASN A 95 21.58 -19.39 4.20
CA ASN A 95 22.67 -19.68 3.27
C ASN A 95 23.99 -20.03 3.97
N ARG A 96 24.28 -19.42 5.10
CA ARG A 96 25.53 -19.60 5.84
C ARG A 96 25.52 -20.82 6.77
N LEU A 97 24.38 -21.09 7.42
CA LEU A 97 24.34 -21.99 8.56
C LEU A 97 23.58 -23.29 8.33
N SER A 98 22.70 -23.39 7.33
CA SER A 98 21.81 -24.55 7.14
C SER A 98 22.55 -25.86 6.86
N ALA A 99 23.77 -25.78 6.33
CA ALA A 99 24.62 -26.97 6.14
C ALA A 99 25.16 -27.57 7.45
N TYR A 100 25.16 -26.80 8.53
CA TYR A 100 25.81 -27.18 9.78
C TYR A 100 24.83 -27.38 10.92
N GLN A 101 23.67 -26.75 10.86
CA GLN A 101 22.68 -26.81 11.93
C GLN A 101 21.25 -26.55 11.44
N SER A 102 20.28 -27.04 12.20
CA SER A 102 18.87 -26.69 11.96
C SER A 102 18.60 -25.25 12.38
N LEU A 103 17.81 -24.54 11.60
CA LEU A 103 17.39 -23.15 11.84
C LEU A 103 15.88 -23.09 12.02
N ILE A 104 15.45 -22.25 12.95
CA ILE A 104 14.05 -21.87 13.09
C ILE A 104 13.82 -20.67 12.19
N LEU A 105 12.91 -20.81 11.24
CA LEU A 105 12.58 -19.76 10.27
C LEU A 105 11.29 -19.06 10.66
N THR A 106 11.17 -17.80 10.25
CA THR A 106 9.87 -17.13 10.24
C THR A 106 8.89 -17.91 9.35
N PRO A 107 7.60 -17.93 9.67
CA PRO A 107 6.60 -18.63 8.86
C PRO A 107 6.59 -18.18 7.40
N GLU A 108 6.87 -16.90 7.15
CA GLU A 108 6.89 -16.31 5.82
C GLU A 108 8.04 -16.86 4.97
N LEU A 109 9.27 -16.84 5.47
CA LEU A 109 10.42 -17.40 4.76
C LEU A 109 10.30 -18.91 4.59
N TYR A 110 9.82 -19.62 5.62
CA TYR A 110 9.56 -21.06 5.51
C TYR A 110 8.58 -21.41 4.41
N GLN A 111 7.44 -20.70 4.32
CA GLN A 111 6.44 -20.91 3.28
C GLN A 111 7.00 -20.58 1.89
N LEU A 112 7.80 -19.54 1.75
CA LEU A 112 8.45 -19.18 0.50
C LEU A 112 9.38 -20.30 0.02
N ILE A 113 10.22 -20.85 0.89
CA ILE A 113 11.10 -21.96 0.60
C ILE A 113 10.29 -23.21 0.22
N GLN A 114 9.25 -23.56 0.96
CA GLN A 114 8.40 -24.71 0.65
C GLN A 114 7.74 -24.57 -0.73
N LYS A 115 7.24 -23.39 -1.05
CA LYS A 115 6.64 -23.10 -2.36
C LYS A 115 7.68 -23.19 -3.49
N SER A 116 8.88 -22.71 -3.25
CA SER A 116 9.99 -22.79 -4.21
C SER A 116 10.41 -24.23 -4.48
N LEU A 117 10.52 -25.07 -3.45
CA LEU A 117 10.79 -26.50 -3.59
C LEU A 117 9.66 -27.24 -4.31
N TYR A 118 8.42 -26.83 -4.11
CA TYR A 118 7.29 -27.37 -4.88
C TYR A 118 7.44 -27.06 -6.36
N PHE A 119 7.73 -25.82 -6.75
CA PHE A 119 7.95 -25.44 -8.16
C PHE A 119 9.18 -26.11 -8.76
N SER A 120 10.25 -26.29 -8.00
CA SER A 120 11.42 -27.06 -8.44
C SER A 120 11.02 -28.49 -8.83
N ARG A 121 10.22 -29.17 -8.01
CA ARG A 121 9.75 -30.54 -8.29
C ARG A 121 8.88 -30.63 -9.55
N ILE A 122 7.85 -29.77 -9.66
CA ILE A 122 6.89 -29.86 -10.80
C ILE A 122 7.51 -29.40 -12.12
N SER A 123 8.58 -28.59 -12.08
CA SER A 123 9.34 -28.17 -13.26
C SER A 123 10.47 -29.12 -13.64
N ASN A 124 10.62 -30.27 -12.93
CA ASN A 124 11.74 -31.18 -13.09
C ASN A 124 13.11 -30.49 -12.97
N GLY A 125 13.23 -29.54 -12.04
CA GLY A 125 14.47 -28.79 -11.82
C GLY A 125 14.72 -27.61 -12.76
N ALA A 126 13.80 -27.27 -13.67
CA ALA A 126 13.92 -26.08 -14.50
C ALA A 126 13.87 -24.79 -13.67
N PHE A 127 13.16 -24.81 -12.54
CA PHE A 127 13.23 -23.78 -11.50
C PHE A 127 14.02 -24.31 -10.31
N ASP A 128 15.08 -23.60 -9.92
CA ASP A 128 15.92 -23.94 -8.77
C ASP A 128 16.28 -22.68 -7.99
N ILE A 129 15.86 -22.60 -6.71
CA ILE A 129 16.14 -21.44 -5.84
C ILE A 129 17.63 -21.37 -5.44
N THR A 130 18.40 -22.43 -5.62
CA THR A 130 19.84 -22.46 -5.30
C THR A 130 20.69 -21.90 -6.45
N TYR A 131 20.10 -21.57 -7.60
CA TYR A 131 20.80 -21.07 -8.79
C TYR A 131 21.69 -19.86 -8.48
N ALA A 132 21.25 -18.96 -7.58
CA ALA A 132 22.01 -17.77 -7.22
C ALA A 132 23.41 -18.07 -6.64
N SER A 133 23.61 -19.26 -6.05
CA SER A 133 24.93 -19.70 -5.54
C SER A 133 25.95 -19.97 -6.64
N VAL A 134 25.51 -20.26 -7.86
CA VAL A 134 26.35 -20.57 -9.01
C VAL A 134 26.17 -19.61 -10.19
N GLY A 135 25.15 -18.77 -10.16
CA GLY A 135 24.80 -17.84 -11.25
C GLY A 135 25.89 -16.83 -11.59
N HIS A 136 26.82 -16.55 -10.67
CA HIS A 136 27.98 -15.69 -10.92
C HIS A 136 29.09 -16.38 -11.75
N LEU A 137 28.95 -17.68 -12.03
CA LEU A 137 29.91 -18.45 -12.84
C LEU A 137 29.55 -18.47 -14.34
N TYR A 138 28.39 -17.93 -14.70
CA TYR A 138 27.86 -17.82 -16.06
C TYR A 138 27.69 -16.34 -16.45
#